data_3233ab24605dae16c804ac2fdb8f20b1
#
_entry.id   3233ab24605dae16c804ac2fdb8f20b1
#
_cell.length_a   1.000
_cell.length_b   1.000
_cell.length_c   1.000
_cell.angle_alpha   90.00
_cell.angle_beta   90.00
_cell.angle_gamma   90.00
#
_symmetry.space_group_name_H-M   'P 1'
#
loop_
_entity.id
_entity.type
_entity.pdbx_description
1 polymer ?
#
loop_
_entity_poly.entity_id
_entity_poly.type
_entity_poly.pdbx_seq_one_letter_code
_entity_poly.pdbx_strand_id
1 'polypeptide(L)'
;MTTEGYTNPDLLWTPEQLHGRLGDPNLAIIDVRAAATYAQGWIPGAVHFDLFGISLNDTSPKPLAAFMWMMQHLFEQRGVSLDKTVVFYEGISGMRAARGFWLLEYLGHTDAHVLDGGFNAWQAAGYPVTTEAPRVREVQFQPRVHESLHISADDLHALLGTDTLALLDTRTDDEYLAKSVRAARGGTIPGSVHLEWVHNLNADGTFKSAEELRTMYAAAGIHPDQTVVAF
;
A
#
# COMPACT_ATOMS: atom_id res chain seq x y z
N MET A 1 -12.49 7.96 13.69
CA MET A 1 -12.74 8.55 12.37
C MET A 1 -13.66 7.64 11.61
N THR A 2 -14.51 8.18 10.77
CA THR A 2 -15.48 7.39 10.03
C THR A 2 -14.98 7.23 8.61
N THR A 3 -14.89 5.99 8.14
CA THR A 3 -14.70 5.66 6.71
C THR A 3 -15.99 5.93 5.91
N GLU A 4 -16.89 6.70 6.49
CA GLU A 4 -18.16 7.10 5.88
C GLU A 4 -17.91 7.89 4.58
N GLY A 5 -18.62 7.49 3.53
CA GLY A 5 -18.48 8.11 2.21
C GLY A 5 -17.39 7.54 1.31
N TYR A 6 -16.53 6.66 1.79
CA TYR A 6 -15.65 5.87 0.93
C TYR A 6 -16.45 4.82 0.14
N THR A 7 -16.04 4.58 -1.10
CA THR A 7 -16.66 3.52 -1.92
C THR A 7 -16.41 2.14 -1.33
N ASN A 8 -15.21 1.91 -0.80
CA ASN A 8 -14.79 0.67 -0.13
C ASN A 8 -14.30 1.00 1.28
N PRO A 9 -15.20 1.21 2.26
CA PRO A 9 -14.83 1.62 3.60
C PRO A 9 -13.98 0.56 4.35
N ASP A 10 -14.11 -0.70 3.96
CA ASP A 10 -13.43 -1.82 4.61
C ASP A 10 -11.93 -1.90 4.27
N LEU A 11 -11.44 -1.14 3.28
CA LEU A 11 -10.01 -1.13 2.95
C LEU A 11 -9.15 -0.54 4.08
N LEU A 12 -9.72 0.37 4.86
CA LEU A 12 -9.06 1.02 5.99
C LEU A 12 -9.64 0.49 7.31
N TRP A 13 -8.83 -0.19 8.08
CA TRP A 13 -9.23 -0.66 9.40
C TRP A 13 -8.80 0.33 10.48
N THR A 14 -9.69 0.57 11.43
CA THR A 14 -9.33 1.31 12.63
C THR A 14 -8.52 0.43 13.60
N PRO A 15 -7.73 1.03 14.52
CA PRO A 15 -7.08 0.29 15.59
C PRO A 15 -8.04 -0.55 16.43
N GLU A 16 -9.27 -0.08 16.65
CA GLU A 16 -10.31 -0.80 17.40
C GLU A 16 -10.77 -2.07 16.66
N GLN A 17 -10.99 -1.99 15.35
CA GLN A 17 -11.36 -3.15 14.54
C GLN A 17 -10.26 -4.21 14.56
N LEU A 18 -9.00 -3.81 14.41
CA LEU A 18 -7.89 -4.74 14.49
C LEU A 18 -7.74 -5.33 15.90
N HIS A 19 -7.86 -4.50 16.95
CA HIS A 19 -7.77 -4.96 18.32
C HIS A 19 -8.85 -6.03 18.65
N GLY A 20 -10.07 -5.83 18.18
CA GLY A 20 -11.17 -6.78 18.37
C GLY A 20 -10.96 -8.14 17.70
N ARG A 21 -10.00 -8.23 16.76
CA ARG A 21 -9.68 -9.47 16.04
C ARG A 21 -8.32 -10.08 16.41
N LEU A 22 -7.63 -9.53 17.41
CA LEU A 22 -6.37 -10.14 17.86
C LEU A 22 -6.58 -11.58 18.30
N GLY A 23 -5.70 -12.47 17.85
CA GLY A 23 -5.79 -13.90 18.15
C GLY A 23 -6.68 -14.70 17.21
N ASP A 24 -7.35 -14.08 16.24
CA ASP A 24 -8.09 -14.78 15.19
C ASP A 24 -7.08 -15.58 14.32
N PRO A 25 -7.23 -16.92 14.21
CA PRO A 25 -6.32 -17.74 13.39
C PRO A 25 -6.40 -17.42 11.90
N ASN A 26 -7.46 -16.76 11.45
CA ASN A 26 -7.64 -16.33 10.06
C ASN A 26 -7.12 -14.91 9.79
N LEU A 27 -6.56 -14.22 10.78
CA LEU A 27 -5.96 -12.90 10.63
C LEU A 27 -4.44 -13.02 10.49
N ALA A 28 -3.89 -12.40 9.46
CA ALA A 28 -2.46 -12.15 9.29
C ALA A 28 -2.18 -10.65 9.43
N ILE A 29 -1.35 -10.27 10.38
CA ILE A 29 -0.95 -8.88 10.61
C ILE A 29 0.48 -8.72 10.11
N ILE A 30 0.72 -7.78 9.20
CA ILE A 30 2.03 -7.58 8.57
C ILE A 30 2.57 -6.19 8.92
N ASP A 31 3.66 -6.18 9.68
CA ASP A 31 4.40 -4.96 10.00
C ASP A 31 5.42 -4.66 8.90
N VAL A 32 5.23 -3.56 8.19
CA VAL A 32 6.12 -3.17 7.09
C VAL A 32 7.06 -2.02 7.46
N ARG A 33 7.21 -1.71 8.75
CA ARG A 33 8.18 -0.73 9.24
C ARG A 33 9.62 -1.23 9.02
N ALA A 34 10.58 -0.30 9.08
CA ALA A 34 11.99 -0.67 9.05
C ALA A 34 12.33 -1.63 10.23
N ALA A 35 13.22 -2.59 10.00
CA ALA A 35 13.58 -3.62 10.99
C ALA A 35 14.00 -3.05 12.35
N ALA A 36 14.75 -1.92 12.36
CA ALA A 36 15.17 -1.26 13.60
C ALA A 36 13.99 -0.70 14.41
N THR A 37 12.91 -0.25 13.74
CA THR A 37 11.69 0.23 14.39
C THR A 37 10.83 -0.95 14.86
N TYR A 38 10.71 -1.99 14.05
CA TYR A 38 10.04 -3.22 14.43
C TYR A 38 10.64 -3.82 15.72
N ALA A 39 11.97 -3.88 15.82
CA ALA A 39 12.66 -4.45 16.97
C ALA A 39 12.35 -3.75 18.32
N GLN A 40 11.76 -2.56 18.31
CA GLN A 40 11.34 -1.84 19.51
C GLN A 40 9.96 -2.28 20.04
N GLY A 41 9.24 -3.10 19.29
CA GLY A 41 7.92 -3.63 19.63
C GLY A 41 6.94 -3.50 18.48
N TRP A 42 5.94 -4.38 18.48
CA TRP A 42 4.94 -4.53 17.41
C TRP A 42 3.56 -4.90 17.96
N ILE A 43 2.55 -4.83 17.10
CA ILE A 43 1.19 -5.30 17.42
C ILE A 43 1.24 -6.81 17.66
N PRO A 44 0.62 -7.33 18.76
CA PRO A 44 0.64 -8.76 19.04
C PRO A 44 0.20 -9.61 17.85
N GLY A 45 1.02 -10.62 17.51
CA GLY A 45 0.79 -11.49 16.35
C GLY A 45 1.32 -10.95 15.01
N ALA A 46 1.78 -9.71 14.96
CA ALA A 46 2.30 -9.14 13.72
C ALA A 46 3.65 -9.77 13.30
N VAL A 47 3.76 -10.04 12.00
CA VAL A 47 4.95 -10.58 11.35
C VAL A 47 5.63 -9.48 10.56
N HIS A 48 6.95 -9.37 10.71
CA HIS A 48 7.72 -8.35 9.99
C HIS A 48 7.91 -8.67 8.52
N PHE A 49 7.73 -7.65 7.67
CA PHE A 49 8.04 -7.71 6.26
C PHE A 49 8.48 -6.34 5.72
N ASP A 50 9.75 -6.02 5.80
CA ASP A 50 10.26 -4.77 5.21
C ASP A 50 10.20 -4.84 3.67
N LEU A 51 9.11 -4.32 3.13
CA LEU A 51 8.88 -4.25 1.68
C LEU A 51 9.73 -3.18 0.99
N PHE A 52 10.28 -2.23 1.74
CA PHE A 52 11.06 -1.13 1.15
C PHE A 52 12.44 -1.57 0.67
N GLY A 53 13.02 -2.59 1.30
CA GLY A 53 14.30 -3.17 0.90
C GLY A 53 14.24 -4.04 -0.36
N ILE A 54 13.04 -4.33 -0.88
CA ILE A 54 12.83 -5.19 -2.06
C ILE A 54 12.29 -4.34 -3.19
N SER A 55 13.08 -4.11 -4.24
CA SER A 55 12.73 -3.26 -5.38
C SER A 55 12.72 -4.02 -6.69
N LEU A 56 11.82 -3.66 -7.59
CA LEU A 56 11.80 -4.07 -8.98
C LEU A 56 12.13 -2.84 -9.84
N ASN A 57 13.21 -2.91 -10.58
CA ASN A 57 13.67 -1.82 -11.45
C ASN A 57 13.29 -2.01 -12.93
N ASP A 58 12.88 -3.21 -13.30
CA ASP A 58 12.43 -3.58 -14.64
C ASP A 58 11.06 -4.22 -14.53
N THR A 59 10.04 -3.50 -14.99
CA THR A 59 8.63 -3.93 -14.96
C THR A 59 8.17 -4.60 -16.24
N SER A 60 9.11 -4.98 -17.13
CA SER A 60 8.77 -5.80 -18.29
C SER A 60 8.25 -7.19 -17.86
N PRO A 61 7.49 -7.90 -18.71
CA PRO A 61 6.69 -9.05 -18.28
C PRO A 61 7.47 -10.15 -17.53
N LYS A 62 8.68 -10.50 -17.98
CA LYS A 62 9.47 -11.59 -17.33
C LYS A 62 10.03 -11.21 -15.97
N PRO A 63 10.72 -10.06 -15.78
CA PRO A 63 11.17 -9.59 -14.47
C PRO A 63 10.01 -9.37 -13.51
N LEU A 64 8.88 -8.80 -13.96
CA LEU A 64 7.68 -8.62 -13.15
C LEU A 64 7.14 -9.97 -12.65
N ALA A 65 6.99 -10.96 -13.54
CA ALA A 65 6.50 -12.28 -13.17
C ALA A 65 7.44 -12.96 -12.14
N ALA A 66 8.75 -12.86 -12.33
CA ALA A 66 9.72 -13.40 -11.38
C ALA A 66 9.67 -12.71 -10.02
N PHE A 67 9.51 -11.38 -10.01
CA PHE A 67 9.35 -10.60 -8.79
C PHE A 67 8.06 -11.00 -8.04
N MET A 68 6.94 -11.11 -8.74
CA MET A 68 5.65 -11.50 -8.15
C MET A 68 5.67 -12.93 -7.63
N TRP A 69 6.35 -13.85 -8.32
CA TRP A 69 6.60 -15.21 -7.82
C TRP A 69 7.38 -15.18 -6.50
N MET A 70 8.44 -14.39 -6.42
CA MET A 70 9.21 -14.20 -5.18
C MET A 70 8.33 -13.62 -4.06
N MET A 71 7.54 -12.59 -4.37
CA MET A 71 6.64 -11.95 -3.40
C MET A 71 5.61 -12.93 -2.86
N GLN A 72 5.01 -13.76 -3.72
CA GLN A 72 4.12 -14.84 -3.31
C GLN A 72 4.77 -15.71 -2.24
N HIS A 73 5.99 -16.23 -2.49
CA HIS A 73 6.69 -17.10 -1.53
C HIS A 73 7.02 -16.38 -0.23
N LEU A 74 7.38 -15.11 -0.29
CA LEU A 74 7.63 -14.32 0.91
C LEU A 74 6.36 -14.08 1.74
N PHE A 75 5.19 -13.99 1.11
CA PHE A 75 3.90 -13.94 1.80
C PHE A 75 3.52 -15.30 2.39
N GLU A 76 3.73 -16.42 1.68
CA GLU A 76 3.51 -17.77 2.18
C GLU A 76 4.27 -18.04 3.49
N GLN A 77 5.55 -17.67 3.52
CA GLN A 77 6.40 -17.78 4.71
C GLN A 77 5.92 -16.94 5.90
N ARG A 78 5.10 -15.92 5.64
CA ARG A 78 4.49 -15.05 6.65
C ARG A 78 3.06 -15.44 7.01
N GLY A 79 2.63 -16.59 6.54
CA GLY A 79 1.31 -17.13 6.86
C GLY A 79 0.16 -16.44 6.12
N VAL A 80 0.44 -15.79 5.00
CA VAL A 80 -0.56 -15.14 4.14
C VAL A 80 -1.04 -16.13 3.08
N SER A 81 -2.35 -16.35 3.01
CA SER A 81 -3.04 -17.16 1.99
C SER A 81 -4.33 -16.46 1.57
N LEU A 82 -4.93 -16.87 0.45
CA LEU A 82 -6.13 -16.21 -0.11
C LEU A 82 -7.37 -16.27 0.79
N ASP A 83 -7.41 -17.18 1.76
CA ASP A 83 -8.52 -17.39 2.70
C ASP A 83 -8.35 -16.61 4.01
N LYS A 84 -7.28 -15.85 4.17
CA LYS A 84 -7.04 -15.05 5.35
C LYS A 84 -7.39 -13.59 5.16
N THR A 85 -7.82 -12.94 6.21
CA THR A 85 -7.82 -11.47 6.31
C THR A 85 -6.40 -11.00 6.56
N VAL A 86 -5.92 -10.03 5.79
CA VAL A 86 -4.56 -9.48 5.93
C VAL A 86 -4.62 -8.00 6.24
N VAL A 87 -3.91 -7.57 7.28
CA VAL A 87 -3.80 -6.14 7.64
C VAL A 87 -2.34 -5.72 7.60
N PHE A 88 -2.04 -4.74 6.75
CA PHE A 88 -0.74 -4.09 6.69
C PHE A 88 -0.71 -2.85 7.56
N TYR A 89 0.40 -2.62 8.23
CA TYR A 89 0.63 -1.36 8.92
C TYR A 89 2.10 -0.94 8.90
N GLU A 90 2.30 0.37 8.94
CA GLU A 90 3.58 1.01 9.24
C GLU A 90 3.40 2.06 10.35
N GLY A 91 4.23 3.11 10.42
CA GLY A 91 4.09 4.15 11.46
C GLY A 91 2.78 4.93 11.37
N ILE A 92 2.38 5.29 10.16
CA ILE A 92 1.16 6.02 9.79
C ILE A 92 0.45 5.27 8.65
N SER A 93 -0.59 5.83 8.05
CA SER A 93 -1.19 5.31 6.80
C SER A 93 -0.30 5.67 5.60
N GLY A 94 0.82 4.97 5.43
CA GLY A 94 1.84 5.37 4.49
C GLY A 94 2.02 4.42 3.30
N MET A 95 3.03 4.75 2.48
CA MET A 95 3.29 4.11 1.20
C MET A 95 3.76 2.65 1.32
N ARG A 96 4.36 2.24 2.46
CA ARG A 96 4.83 0.86 2.66
C ARG A 96 3.66 -0.09 2.86
N ALA A 97 2.68 0.32 3.68
CA ALA A 97 1.45 -0.44 3.90
C ALA A 97 0.61 -0.50 2.61
N ALA A 98 0.46 0.63 1.91
CA ALA A 98 -0.21 0.69 0.61
C ALA A 98 0.46 -0.23 -0.44
N ARG A 99 1.80 -0.30 -0.45
CA ARG A 99 2.53 -1.22 -1.33
C ARG A 99 2.23 -2.69 -1.01
N GLY A 100 2.18 -3.06 0.27
CA GLY A 100 1.83 -4.41 0.69
C GLY A 100 0.42 -4.78 0.24
N PHE A 101 -0.52 -3.87 0.46
CA PHE A 101 -1.90 -3.99 -0.01
C PHE A 101 -1.96 -4.20 -1.54
N TRP A 102 -1.33 -3.33 -2.33
CA TRP A 102 -1.33 -3.43 -3.79
C TRP A 102 -0.71 -4.74 -4.30
N LEU A 103 0.38 -5.21 -3.70
CA LEU A 103 1.00 -6.49 -4.06
C LEU A 103 0.04 -7.66 -3.88
N LEU A 104 -0.71 -7.68 -2.78
CA LEU A 104 -1.71 -8.72 -2.55
C LEU A 104 -2.90 -8.60 -3.50
N GLU A 105 -3.38 -7.38 -3.74
CA GLU A 105 -4.47 -7.14 -4.70
C GLU A 105 -4.05 -7.58 -6.12
N TYR A 106 -2.84 -7.24 -6.55
CA TYR A 106 -2.28 -7.73 -7.82
C TYR A 106 -2.20 -9.26 -7.87
N LEU A 107 -1.85 -9.92 -6.79
CA LEU A 107 -1.82 -11.39 -6.68
C LEU A 107 -3.20 -12.03 -6.49
N GLY A 108 -4.28 -11.23 -6.49
CA GLY A 108 -5.67 -11.69 -6.47
C GLY A 108 -6.24 -11.92 -5.08
N HIS A 109 -5.63 -11.35 -4.05
CA HIS A 109 -6.17 -11.38 -2.69
C HIS A 109 -7.26 -10.31 -2.55
N THR A 110 -8.41 -10.67 -1.98
CA THR A 110 -9.60 -9.80 -1.89
C THR A 110 -9.92 -9.30 -0.49
N ASP A 111 -9.22 -9.79 0.54
CA ASP A 111 -9.47 -9.45 1.95
C ASP A 111 -8.19 -8.89 2.59
N ALA A 112 -7.62 -7.86 1.93
CA ALA A 112 -6.45 -7.13 2.39
C ALA A 112 -6.84 -5.71 2.80
N HIS A 113 -6.22 -5.20 3.88
CA HIS A 113 -6.54 -3.94 4.51
C HIS A 113 -5.29 -3.19 4.93
N VAL A 114 -5.43 -1.89 5.16
CA VAL A 114 -4.41 -1.03 5.76
C VAL A 114 -4.94 -0.51 7.11
N LEU A 115 -4.10 -0.57 8.13
CA LEU A 115 -4.42 0.02 9.44
C LEU A 115 -4.33 1.54 9.35
N ASP A 116 -5.46 2.23 9.48
CA ASP A 116 -5.53 3.68 9.39
C ASP A 116 -4.84 4.35 10.58
N GLY A 117 -3.93 5.29 10.29
CA GLY A 117 -3.04 5.90 11.25
C GLY A 117 -1.90 4.98 11.74
N GLY A 118 -1.85 3.73 11.27
CA GLY A 118 -0.77 2.78 11.50
C GLY A 118 -0.47 2.51 12.99
N PHE A 119 0.80 2.22 13.28
CA PHE A 119 1.27 1.91 14.63
C PHE A 119 1.12 3.09 15.60
N ASN A 120 1.22 4.32 15.09
CA ASN A 120 1.05 5.53 15.92
C ASN A 120 -0.39 5.61 16.46
N ALA A 121 -1.39 5.39 15.60
CA ALA A 121 -2.80 5.37 16.02
C ALA A 121 -3.10 4.20 16.97
N TRP A 122 -2.47 3.03 16.75
CA TRP A 122 -2.56 1.88 17.65
C TRP A 122 -2.07 2.22 19.06
N GLN A 123 -0.90 2.85 19.15
CA GLN A 123 -0.31 3.27 20.44
C GLN A 123 -1.13 4.38 21.10
N ALA A 124 -1.62 5.36 20.32
CA ALA A 124 -2.46 6.45 20.81
C ALA A 124 -3.80 5.94 21.39
N ALA A 125 -4.32 4.84 20.84
CA ALA A 125 -5.50 4.15 21.38
C ALA A 125 -5.21 3.33 22.66
N GLY A 126 -3.94 3.25 23.10
CA GLY A 126 -3.54 2.52 24.31
C GLY A 126 -3.56 1.00 24.17
N TYR A 127 -3.55 0.48 22.95
CA TYR A 127 -3.57 -0.96 22.69
C TYR A 127 -2.22 -1.63 22.92
N PRO A 128 -2.20 -2.95 23.19
CA PRO A 128 -1.00 -3.66 23.61
C PRO A 128 0.08 -3.69 22.52
N VAL A 129 1.32 -3.57 22.97
CA VAL A 129 2.55 -3.75 22.18
C VAL A 129 3.34 -4.89 22.78
N THR A 130 3.97 -5.71 21.95
CA THR A 130 4.78 -6.85 22.39
C THR A 130 6.14 -6.88 21.72
N THR A 131 7.05 -7.64 22.32
CA THR A 131 8.33 -8.06 21.73
C THR A 131 8.41 -9.59 21.62
N GLU A 132 7.32 -10.30 21.89
CA GLU A 132 7.25 -11.75 21.77
C GLU A 132 7.11 -12.14 20.29
N ALA A 133 8.06 -12.95 19.81
CA ALA A 133 8.05 -13.40 18.42
C ALA A 133 6.74 -14.10 18.04
N PRO A 134 6.10 -13.71 16.92
CA PRO A 134 4.87 -14.32 16.47
C PRO A 134 5.12 -15.78 16.06
N ARG A 135 4.12 -16.63 16.30
CA ARG A 135 4.13 -18.00 15.79
C ARG A 135 3.53 -18.03 14.40
N VAL A 136 4.37 -18.12 13.39
CA VAL A 136 3.96 -18.22 11.99
C VAL A 136 4.00 -19.65 11.53
N ARG A 137 3.01 -20.06 10.76
CA ARG A 137 3.07 -21.30 9.97
C ARG A 137 3.08 -20.90 8.51
N GLU A 138 4.02 -21.45 7.77
CA GLU A 138 4.02 -21.34 6.32
C GLU A 138 2.74 -21.96 5.75
N VAL A 139 2.17 -21.28 4.78
CA VAL A 139 0.94 -21.66 4.08
C VAL A 139 1.19 -21.68 2.58
N GLN A 140 0.22 -22.14 1.82
CA GLN A 140 0.27 -22.04 0.37
C GLN A 140 -0.60 -20.87 -0.10
N PHE A 141 -0.06 -20.09 -1.02
CA PHE A 141 -0.74 -18.98 -1.65
C PHE A 141 -0.76 -19.23 -3.17
N GLN A 142 -1.93 -19.49 -3.73
CA GLN A 142 -2.11 -19.68 -5.17
C GLN A 142 -2.64 -18.40 -5.80
N PRO A 143 -1.79 -17.57 -6.44
CA PRO A 143 -2.18 -16.28 -6.94
C PRO A 143 -3.19 -16.39 -8.08
N ARG A 144 -4.08 -15.40 -8.15
CA ARG A 144 -4.98 -15.13 -9.27
C ARG A 144 -4.66 -13.74 -9.78
N VAL A 145 -3.62 -13.62 -10.58
CA VAL A 145 -3.03 -12.34 -10.96
C VAL A 145 -4.05 -11.43 -11.66
N HIS A 146 -4.14 -10.19 -11.18
CA HIS A 146 -4.92 -9.11 -11.77
C HIS A 146 -4.00 -8.20 -12.59
N GLU A 147 -3.68 -8.61 -13.82
CA GLU A 147 -2.76 -7.89 -14.71
C GLU A 147 -3.20 -6.44 -15.00
N SER A 148 -4.51 -6.16 -14.93
CA SER A 148 -5.07 -4.82 -15.14
C SER A 148 -4.67 -3.78 -14.09
N LEU A 149 -4.07 -4.20 -12.97
CA LEU A 149 -3.54 -3.30 -11.93
C LEU A 149 -2.12 -2.82 -12.22
N HIS A 150 -1.53 -3.22 -13.33
CA HIS A 150 -0.20 -2.81 -13.76
C HIS A 150 -0.23 -2.40 -15.23
N ILE A 151 0.54 -1.38 -15.57
CA ILE A 151 0.78 -0.99 -16.96
C ILE A 151 2.29 -0.93 -17.20
N SER A 152 2.76 -1.47 -18.33
CA SER A 152 4.16 -1.35 -18.72
C SER A 152 4.48 0.06 -19.20
N ALA A 153 5.76 0.42 -19.19
CA ALA A 153 6.20 1.72 -19.70
C ALA A 153 5.87 1.88 -21.21
N ASP A 154 5.98 0.81 -21.99
CA ASP A 154 5.68 0.84 -23.44
C ASP A 154 4.18 1.03 -23.69
N ASP A 155 3.32 0.31 -22.94
CA ASP A 155 1.87 0.44 -23.04
C ASP A 155 1.40 1.83 -22.57
N LEU A 156 1.99 2.34 -21.47
CA LEU A 156 1.70 3.68 -21.01
C LEU A 156 2.12 4.74 -22.04
N HIS A 157 3.30 4.57 -22.64
CA HIS A 157 3.78 5.48 -23.67
C HIS A 157 2.82 5.54 -24.89
N ALA A 158 2.24 4.39 -25.25
CA ALA A 158 1.26 4.33 -26.35
C ALA A 158 -0.08 5.03 -26.02
N LEU A 159 -0.41 5.20 -24.73
CA LEU A 159 -1.63 5.85 -24.26
C LEU A 159 -1.46 7.35 -23.94
N LEU A 160 -0.22 7.87 -23.97
CA LEU A 160 0.02 9.28 -23.66
C LEU A 160 -0.75 10.21 -24.59
N GLY A 161 -1.42 11.21 -24.01
CA GLY A 161 -2.20 12.21 -24.74
C GLY A 161 -3.62 11.77 -25.10
N THR A 162 -4.11 10.65 -24.56
CA THR A 162 -5.55 10.29 -24.65
C THR A 162 -6.36 11.00 -23.57
N ASP A 163 -7.57 11.46 -23.88
CA ASP A 163 -8.41 12.25 -22.97
C ASP A 163 -8.93 11.46 -21.76
N THR A 164 -8.90 10.12 -21.82
CA THR A 164 -9.40 9.24 -20.75
C THR A 164 -8.32 8.84 -19.74
N LEU A 165 -7.05 9.17 -20.01
CA LEU A 165 -5.91 8.84 -19.15
C LEU A 165 -5.56 10.02 -18.25
N ALA A 166 -5.52 9.79 -16.95
CA ALA A 166 -4.94 10.70 -15.98
C ALA A 166 -3.63 10.11 -15.42
N LEU A 167 -2.54 10.83 -15.56
CA LEU A 167 -1.25 10.47 -14.97
C LEU A 167 -1.07 11.20 -13.64
N LEU A 168 -0.88 10.44 -12.58
CA LEU A 168 -0.72 10.95 -11.22
C LEU A 168 0.68 10.65 -10.69
N ASP A 169 1.51 11.70 -10.59
CA ASP A 169 2.80 11.61 -9.92
C ASP A 169 2.60 11.77 -8.41
N THR A 170 2.80 10.68 -7.67
CA THR A 170 2.61 10.65 -6.21
C THR A 170 3.91 10.78 -5.43
N ARG A 171 5.04 10.95 -6.11
CA ARG A 171 6.37 11.08 -5.52
C ARG A 171 6.52 12.41 -4.78
N THR A 172 7.64 12.59 -4.11
CA THR A 172 7.95 13.84 -3.41
C THR A 172 8.09 15.03 -4.37
N ASP A 173 7.84 16.25 -3.85
CA ASP A 173 8.07 17.50 -4.58
C ASP A 173 9.48 17.56 -5.19
N ASP A 174 10.49 17.11 -4.45
CA ASP A 174 11.89 17.14 -4.92
C ASP A 174 12.15 16.16 -6.06
N GLU A 175 11.48 15.01 -6.10
CA GLU A 175 11.56 14.07 -7.24
C GLU A 175 10.82 14.63 -8.45
N TYR A 176 9.63 15.19 -8.26
CA TYR A 176 8.85 15.82 -9.32
C TYR A 176 9.60 16.98 -9.97
N LEU A 177 10.23 17.84 -9.17
CA LEU A 177 10.99 19.01 -9.62
C LEU A 177 12.42 18.67 -10.08
N ALA A 178 12.78 17.39 -10.19
CA ALA A 178 14.13 16.92 -10.55
C ALA A 178 15.26 17.38 -9.60
N LYS A 179 14.96 17.77 -8.39
CA LYS A 179 15.97 18.08 -7.35
C LYS A 179 16.54 16.80 -6.73
N SER A 180 15.74 15.75 -6.62
CA SER A 180 16.14 14.40 -6.25
C SER A 180 15.96 13.46 -7.44
N VAL A 181 17.04 12.85 -7.92
CA VAL A 181 17.03 11.99 -9.12
C VAL A 181 17.41 10.58 -8.73
N ARG A 182 16.50 9.62 -8.93
CA ARG A 182 16.71 8.19 -8.65
C ARG A 182 16.78 7.32 -9.91
N ALA A 183 16.59 7.92 -11.09
CA ALA A 183 16.61 7.23 -12.37
C ALA A 183 17.59 7.91 -13.33
N ALA A 184 17.73 7.41 -14.55
CA ALA A 184 18.61 7.97 -15.56
C ALA A 184 18.24 9.43 -15.94
N ARG A 185 16.99 9.82 -15.72
CA ARG A 185 16.48 11.19 -15.95
C ARG A 185 15.67 11.65 -14.74
N GLY A 186 15.81 12.94 -14.39
CA GLY A 186 14.96 13.59 -13.38
C GLY A 186 13.69 14.16 -13.99
N GLY A 187 12.78 14.63 -13.13
CA GLY A 187 11.49 15.19 -13.52
C GLY A 187 10.37 14.17 -13.54
N THR A 188 9.34 14.42 -14.34
CA THR A 188 8.11 13.64 -14.35
C THR A 188 7.71 13.23 -15.78
N ILE A 189 6.72 12.36 -15.93
CA ILE A 189 6.13 12.01 -17.23
C ILE A 189 5.34 13.20 -17.75
N PRO A 190 5.55 13.64 -19.02
CA PRO A 190 4.82 14.77 -19.57
C PRO A 190 3.30 14.58 -19.48
N GLY A 191 2.60 15.62 -19.01
CA GLY A 191 1.14 15.59 -18.82
C GLY A 191 0.69 15.01 -17.48
N SER A 192 1.60 14.60 -16.61
CA SER A 192 1.22 14.15 -15.26
C SER A 192 0.80 15.31 -14.36
N VAL A 193 -0.16 15.02 -13.51
CA VAL A 193 -0.57 15.87 -12.38
C VAL A 193 0.25 15.44 -11.16
N HIS A 194 0.81 16.40 -10.43
CA HIS A 194 1.53 16.12 -9.21
C HIS A 194 0.64 16.27 -7.98
N LEU A 195 0.58 15.23 -7.18
CA LEU A 195 -0.07 15.22 -5.88
C LEU A 195 0.67 14.24 -4.98
N GLU A 196 1.64 14.74 -4.20
CA GLU A 196 2.43 13.90 -3.31
C GLU A 196 1.53 13.09 -2.37
N TRP A 197 1.81 11.83 -2.20
CA TRP A 197 1.00 10.88 -1.44
C TRP A 197 0.68 11.33 -0.01
N VAL A 198 1.55 12.11 0.63
CA VAL A 198 1.34 12.62 2.01
C VAL A 198 0.13 13.54 2.11
N HIS A 199 -0.29 14.17 1.01
CA HIS A 199 -1.46 15.05 1.00
C HIS A 199 -2.77 14.29 1.20
N ASN A 200 -2.78 12.97 1.06
CA ASN A 200 -3.94 12.13 1.41
C ASN A 200 -4.16 12.01 2.92
N LEU A 201 -3.19 12.44 3.74
CA LEU A 201 -3.20 12.20 5.17
C LEU A 201 -3.52 13.46 5.96
N ASN A 202 -4.12 13.24 7.11
CA ASN A 202 -4.24 14.21 8.21
C ASN A 202 -2.91 14.34 8.96
N ALA A 203 -2.79 15.34 9.82
CA ALA A 203 -1.59 15.56 10.63
C ALA A 203 -1.28 14.41 11.60
N ASP A 204 -2.26 13.60 11.97
CA ASP A 204 -2.11 12.42 12.83
C ASP A 204 -1.74 11.15 12.04
N GLY A 205 -1.58 11.25 10.73
CA GLY A 205 -1.20 10.15 9.85
C GLY A 205 -2.35 9.24 9.42
N THR A 206 -3.59 9.57 9.72
CA THR A 206 -4.78 8.90 9.19
C THR A 206 -5.16 9.45 7.83
N PHE A 207 -5.93 8.70 7.02
CA PHE A 207 -6.47 9.23 5.77
C PHE A 207 -7.46 10.37 6.03
N LYS A 208 -7.47 11.36 5.14
CA LYS A 208 -8.49 12.41 5.07
C LYS A 208 -9.86 11.79 4.78
N SER A 209 -10.93 12.52 5.09
CA SER A 209 -12.28 12.08 4.74
C SER A 209 -12.46 11.90 3.23
N ALA A 210 -13.42 11.06 2.85
CA ALA A 210 -13.73 10.81 1.43
C ALA A 210 -14.12 12.11 0.69
N GLU A 211 -14.76 13.07 1.37
CA GLU A 211 -15.12 14.36 0.79
C GLU A 211 -13.90 15.24 0.53
N GLU A 212 -12.99 15.33 1.50
CA GLU A 212 -11.73 16.07 1.34
C GLU A 212 -10.88 15.49 0.22
N LEU A 213 -10.75 14.15 0.14
CA LEU A 213 -10.02 13.49 -0.93
C LEU A 213 -10.65 13.77 -2.29
N ARG A 214 -11.97 13.61 -2.45
CA ARG A 214 -12.65 13.90 -3.72
C ARG A 214 -12.44 15.34 -4.15
N THR A 215 -12.55 16.28 -3.22
CA THR A 215 -12.34 17.71 -3.50
C THR A 215 -10.92 17.96 -3.95
N MET A 216 -9.94 17.37 -3.27
CA MET A 216 -8.51 17.54 -3.58
C MET A 216 -8.17 16.93 -4.95
N TYR A 217 -8.60 15.71 -5.24
CA TYR A 217 -8.35 15.06 -6.52
C TYR A 217 -9.05 15.78 -7.67
N ALA A 218 -10.32 16.21 -7.49
CA ALA A 218 -11.04 16.99 -8.49
C ALA A 218 -10.36 18.35 -8.77
N ALA A 219 -9.87 19.05 -7.75
CA ALA A 219 -9.10 20.28 -7.90
C ALA A 219 -7.78 20.07 -8.66
N ALA A 220 -7.19 18.87 -8.56
CA ALA A 220 -6.01 18.44 -9.31
C ALA A 220 -6.36 17.97 -10.74
N GLY A 221 -7.63 17.93 -11.14
CA GLY A 221 -8.06 17.50 -12.47
C GLY A 221 -8.18 15.97 -12.63
N ILE A 222 -8.23 15.25 -11.51
CA ILE A 222 -8.44 13.78 -11.49
C ILE A 222 -9.93 13.51 -11.23
N HIS A 223 -10.58 12.79 -12.14
CA HIS A 223 -12.02 12.52 -12.09
C HIS A 223 -12.34 11.03 -12.12
N PRO A 224 -13.50 10.60 -11.56
CA PRO A 224 -13.84 9.17 -11.41
C PRO A 224 -14.03 8.39 -12.71
N ASP A 225 -14.25 9.07 -13.83
CA ASP A 225 -14.46 8.51 -15.17
C ASP A 225 -13.15 8.29 -15.95
N GLN A 226 -12.02 8.68 -15.38
CA GLN A 226 -10.71 8.51 -15.99
C GLN A 226 -10.03 7.20 -15.55
N THR A 227 -9.21 6.65 -16.44
CA THR A 227 -8.21 5.65 -16.06
C THR A 227 -7.04 6.37 -15.41
N VAL A 228 -6.83 6.15 -14.11
CA VAL A 228 -5.73 6.79 -13.37
C VAL A 228 -4.53 5.86 -13.30
N VAL A 229 -3.38 6.34 -13.77
CA VAL A 229 -2.10 5.66 -13.61
C VAL A 229 -1.26 6.47 -12.62
N ALA A 230 -1.06 5.90 -11.42
CA ALA A 230 -0.21 6.48 -10.38
C ALA A 230 1.23 5.90 -10.45
N PHE A 231 2.25 6.75 -10.20
CA PHE A 231 3.67 6.36 -10.18
C PHE A 231 4.50 7.19 -9.19
#